data_d9868bb796121e27c9080c6f77af07c6
#
_entry.id   d9868bb796121e27c9080c6f77af07c6
#
_cell.length_a   1.000
_cell.length_b   1.000
_cell.length_c   1.000
_cell.angle_alpha   90.00
_cell.angle_beta   90.00
_cell.angle_gamma   90.00
#
_symmetry.space_group_name_H-M   'P 1'
#
loop_
_entity.id
_entity.type
_entity.pdbx_description
1 polymer ?
#
loop_
_entity_poly.entity_id
_entity_poly.type
_entity_poly.pdbx_seq_one_letter_code
_entity_poly.pdbx_strand_id
1 'polypeptide(L)'
;MLPPLDELLRECEALHGHICPGQVLGARMALVGCRLIGVDDPRGGDRKKLIVWVEIDRCMTDALSAVTGVRLGRRSLKYFDYGKVAATFLNTETGRAVRLAALDSSRALADSRYASIQSKKERQMAAYREAAEAELFKIETVKVVLRETDTPGRPRTRLTCDKCLEGVNDGREVRGEGGEFLCLPCVNGAYYETDAIL
;
A
#
# COMPACT_ATOMS: atom_id res chain seq x y z
N MET A 1 -18.06 9.94 -2.60
CA MET A 1 -18.37 8.50 -2.36
C MET A 1 -17.71 7.68 -3.46
N LEU A 2 -17.09 6.54 -3.11
CA LEU A 2 -16.47 5.64 -4.08
C LEU A 2 -17.53 4.96 -4.97
N PRO A 3 -17.23 4.68 -6.26
CA PRO A 3 -18.12 3.94 -7.16
C PRO A 3 -18.40 2.50 -6.68
N PRO A 4 -19.42 1.84 -7.27
CA PRO A 4 -19.65 0.41 -7.03
C PRO A 4 -18.45 -0.46 -7.38
N LEU A 5 -18.33 -1.63 -6.72
CA LEU A 5 -17.17 -2.53 -6.87
C LEU A 5 -16.85 -2.88 -8.33
N ASP A 6 -17.87 -3.16 -9.15
CA ASP A 6 -17.64 -3.56 -10.55
C ASP A 6 -17.06 -2.42 -11.42
N GLU A 7 -17.38 -1.18 -11.11
CA GLU A 7 -16.76 -0.03 -11.76
C GLU A 7 -15.31 0.15 -11.32
N LEU A 8 -15.06 0.03 -10.03
CA LEU A 8 -13.69 0.06 -9.48
C LEU A 8 -12.82 -1.07 -10.03
N LEU A 9 -13.38 -2.26 -10.25
CA LEU A 9 -12.63 -3.37 -10.84
C LEU A 9 -12.27 -3.12 -12.30
N ARG A 10 -13.11 -2.43 -13.08
CA ARG A 10 -12.74 -1.98 -14.43
C ARG A 10 -11.58 -0.98 -14.41
N GLU A 11 -11.58 -0.05 -13.44
CA GLU A 11 -10.47 0.89 -13.26
C GLU A 11 -9.18 0.15 -12.84
N CYS A 12 -9.29 -0.83 -11.94
CA CYS A 12 -8.17 -1.68 -11.54
C CYS A 12 -7.58 -2.45 -12.74
N GLU A 13 -8.45 -3.04 -13.58
CA GLU A 13 -8.03 -3.74 -14.80
C GLU A 13 -7.34 -2.81 -15.78
N ALA A 14 -7.87 -1.61 -15.99
CA ALA A 14 -7.27 -0.61 -16.87
C ALA A 14 -5.86 -0.16 -16.40
N LEU A 15 -5.65 -0.07 -15.08
CA LEU A 15 -4.34 0.29 -14.52
C LEU A 15 -3.35 -0.88 -14.56
N HIS A 16 -3.80 -2.10 -14.25
CA HIS A 16 -2.96 -3.28 -14.06
C HIS A 16 -2.79 -4.13 -15.33
N GLY A 17 -3.63 -3.91 -16.35
CA GLY A 17 -3.61 -4.63 -17.63
C GLY A 17 -4.45 -5.91 -17.66
N HIS A 18 -4.88 -6.44 -16.53
CA HIS A 18 -5.79 -7.59 -16.45
C HIS A 18 -6.45 -7.68 -15.07
N ILE A 19 -7.58 -8.37 -14.98
CA ILE A 19 -8.22 -8.65 -13.69
C ILE A 19 -7.70 -9.96 -13.08
N CYS A 20 -7.46 -9.95 -11.78
CA CYS A 20 -7.03 -11.13 -11.02
C CYS A 20 -7.59 -11.11 -9.59
N PRO A 21 -7.52 -12.24 -8.84
CA PRO A 21 -8.01 -12.29 -7.46
C PRO A 21 -7.39 -11.23 -6.54
N GLY A 22 -6.10 -10.89 -6.74
CA GLY A 22 -5.42 -9.84 -5.99
C GLY A 22 -6.01 -8.46 -6.23
N GLN A 23 -6.47 -8.18 -7.46
CA GLN A 23 -7.16 -6.93 -7.80
C GLN A 23 -8.51 -6.84 -7.08
N VAL A 24 -9.30 -7.92 -7.10
CA VAL A 24 -10.61 -7.96 -6.40
C VAL A 24 -10.40 -7.75 -4.89
N LEU A 25 -9.43 -8.46 -4.32
CA LEU A 25 -9.14 -8.36 -2.88
C LEU A 25 -8.65 -6.96 -2.50
N GLY A 26 -7.77 -6.35 -3.30
CA GLY A 26 -7.27 -5.00 -3.09
C GLY A 26 -8.35 -3.93 -3.20
N ALA A 27 -9.24 -4.03 -4.19
CA ALA A 27 -10.37 -3.13 -4.33
C ALA A 27 -11.33 -3.21 -3.12
N ARG A 28 -11.65 -4.44 -2.67
CA ARG A 28 -12.44 -4.68 -1.47
C ARG A 28 -11.76 -4.11 -0.22
N MET A 29 -10.44 -4.35 -0.07
CA MET A 29 -9.65 -3.83 1.05
C MET A 29 -9.65 -2.31 1.08
N ALA A 30 -9.54 -1.65 -0.08
CA ALA A 30 -9.60 -0.19 -0.20
C ALA A 30 -10.96 0.38 0.25
N LEU A 31 -12.07 -0.23 -0.21
CA LEU A 31 -13.41 0.17 0.19
C LEU A 31 -13.61 0.08 1.71
N VAL A 32 -13.24 -1.06 2.29
CA VAL A 32 -13.38 -1.30 3.73
C VAL A 32 -12.47 -0.38 4.54
N GLY A 33 -11.20 -0.25 4.14
CA GLY A 33 -10.22 0.58 4.83
C GLY A 33 -10.63 2.06 4.86
N CYS A 34 -11.01 2.62 3.71
CA CYS A 34 -11.48 4.01 3.62
C CYS A 34 -12.73 4.25 4.47
N ARG A 35 -13.72 3.37 4.39
CA ARG A 35 -14.95 3.46 5.19
C ARG A 35 -14.68 3.46 6.69
N LEU A 36 -13.82 2.56 7.16
CA LEU A 36 -13.53 2.41 8.60
C LEU A 36 -12.79 3.62 9.20
N ILE A 37 -12.01 4.34 8.41
CA ILE A 37 -11.31 5.54 8.87
C ILE A 37 -12.06 6.84 8.55
N GLY A 38 -13.25 6.77 7.95
CA GLY A 38 -14.07 7.95 7.59
C GLY A 38 -13.47 8.76 6.45
N VAL A 39 -13.04 8.10 5.38
CA VAL A 39 -12.56 8.69 4.13
C VAL A 39 -13.53 8.30 3.01
N ASP A 40 -14.42 9.22 2.61
CA ASP A 40 -15.47 8.94 1.65
C ASP A 40 -15.09 9.25 0.20
N ASP A 41 -14.22 10.23 0.00
CA ASP A 41 -13.74 10.67 -1.31
C ASP A 41 -12.21 10.73 -1.40
N PRO A 42 -11.54 9.55 -1.38
CA PRO A 42 -10.07 9.49 -1.32
C PRO A 42 -9.37 10.03 -2.57
N ARG A 43 -10.09 10.16 -3.70
CA ARG A 43 -9.55 10.70 -4.96
C ARG A 43 -9.82 12.20 -5.14
N GLY A 44 -10.78 12.73 -4.42
CA GLY A 44 -11.21 14.13 -4.45
C GLY A 44 -10.98 14.86 -3.13
N GLY A 45 -12.03 15.18 -2.40
CA GLY A 45 -12.02 16.03 -1.21
C GLY A 45 -11.14 15.51 -0.07
N ASP A 46 -11.09 14.19 0.13
CA ASP A 46 -10.33 13.56 1.21
C ASP A 46 -8.91 13.12 0.80
N ARG A 47 -8.51 13.39 -0.45
CA ARG A 47 -7.21 12.91 -1.00
C ARG A 47 -6.00 13.27 -0.14
N LYS A 48 -6.00 14.42 0.53
CA LYS A 48 -4.90 14.88 1.38
C LYS A 48 -4.91 14.28 2.77
N LYS A 49 -6.02 13.65 3.17
CA LYS A 49 -6.21 13.06 4.49
C LYS A 49 -5.78 11.61 4.56
N LEU A 50 -5.61 10.95 3.40
CA LEU A 50 -5.34 9.53 3.31
C LEU A 50 -3.86 9.22 3.08
N ILE A 51 -3.31 8.38 3.96
CA ILE A 51 -2.04 7.67 3.73
C ILE A 51 -2.30 6.18 3.86
N VAL A 52 -1.73 5.39 2.94
CA VAL A 52 -1.83 3.94 2.95
C VAL A 52 -0.43 3.34 2.97
N TRP A 53 -0.22 2.36 3.84
CA TRP A 53 0.95 1.48 3.83
C TRP A 53 0.55 0.13 3.27
N VAL A 54 1.31 -0.39 2.32
CA VAL A 54 1.16 -1.74 1.78
C VAL A 54 2.33 -2.61 2.22
N GLU A 55 2.06 -3.90 2.45
CA GLU A 55 3.04 -4.84 3.00
C GLU A 55 3.49 -5.88 1.95
N ILE A 56 3.18 -5.64 0.68
CA ILE A 56 3.53 -6.50 -0.46
C ILE A 56 3.52 -5.69 -1.77
N ASP A 57 4.39 -6.06 -2.71
CA ASP A 57 4.50 -5.50 -4.05
C ASP A 57 3.75 -6.36 -5.11
N ARG A 58 2.47 -6.66 -4.86
CA ARG A 58 1.64 -7.50 -5.73
C ARG A 58 0.41 -6.75 -6.23
N CYS A 59 -0.35 -7.40 -7.11
CA CYS A 59 -1.56 -6.88 -7.76
C CYS A 59 -2.52 -6.10 -6.83
N MET A 60 -2.60 -6.48 -5.55
CA MET A 60 -3.39 -5.79 -4.53
C MET A 60 -2.98 -4.32 -4.39
N THR A 61 -1.68 -4.02 -4.46
CA THR A 61 -1.14 -2.66 -4.30
C THR A 61 -1.59 -1.75 -5.43
N ASP A 62 -1.65 -2.26 -6.67
CA ASP A 62 -2.17 -1.50 -7.81
C ASP A 62 -3.66 -1.22 -7.67
N ALA A 63 -4.44 -2.21 -7.19
CA ALA A 63 -5.86 -2.02 -6.93
C ALA A 63 -6.11 -0.97 -5.84
N LEU A 64 -5.35 -1.00 -4.74
CA LEU A 64 -5.40 0.05 -3.71
C LEU A 64 -5.12 1.42 -4.31
N SER A 65 -4.09 1.52 -5.16
CA SER A 65 -3.74 2.76 -5.85
C SER A 65 -4.81 3.23 -6.83
N ALA A 66 -5.45 2.33 -7.57
CA ALA A 66 -6.55 2.65 -8.49
C ALA A 66 -7.75 3.21 -7.74
N VAL A 67 -8.20 2.49 -6.69
CA VAL A 67 -9.40 2.84 -5.93
C VAL A 67 -9.21 4.10 -5.10
N THR A 68 -8.07 4.28 -4.45
CA THR A 68 -7.87 5.39 -3.50
C THR A 68 -7.12 6.58 -4.08
N GLY A 69 -6.46 6.41 -5.21
CA GLY A 69 -5.61 7.46 -5.80
C GLY A 69 -4.29 7.70 -5.07
N VAL A 70 -3.92 6.90 -4.08
CA VAL A 70 -2.62 7.02 -3.40
C VAL A 70 -1.47 6.66 -4.34
N ARG A 71 -0.31 7.31 -4.18
CA ARG A 71 0.88 7.12 -5.03
C ARG A 71 2.15 7.29 -4.20
N LEU A 72 3.21 6.53 -4.54
CA LEU A 72 4.55 6.69 -3.95
C LEU A 72 5.07 8.09 -4.15
N GLY A 73 5.04 8.62 -5.37
CA GLY A 73 5.52 9.96 -5.70
C GLY A 73 4.76 11.10 -5.03
N ARG A 74 3.55 10.85 -4.51
CA ARG A 74 2.78 11.78 -3.68
C ARG A 74 3.01 11.58 -2.20
N ARG A 75 3.81 10.59 -1.81
CA ARG A 75 4.07 10.21 -0.42
C ARG A 75 2.82 9.75 0.36
N SER A 76 1.71 9.53 -0.33
CA SER A 76 0.46 9.00 0.23
C SER A 76 0.39 7.47 0.21
N LEU A 77 1.22 6.79 -0.61
CA LEU A 77 1.45 5.35 -0.56
C LEU A 77 2.82 5.10 0.06
N LYS A 78 2.89 4.16 0.98
CA LYS A 78 4.13 3.69 1.61
C LYS A 78 4.24 2.19 1.38
N TYR A 79 5.47 1.69 1.28
CA TYR A 79 5.73 0.28 1.09
C TYR A 79 6.71 -0.23 2.15
N PHE A 80 6.33 -1.32 2.80
CA PHE A 80 7.20 -2.15 3.63
C PHE A 80 7.09 -3.58 3.14
N ASP A 81 8.19 -4.16 2.72
CA ASP A 81 8.21 -5.53 2.22
C ASP A 81 8.18 -6.54 3.38
N TYR A 82 6.97 -6.97 3.73
CA TYR A 82 6.74 -8.06 4.67
C TYR A 82 6.23 -9.32 3.97
N GLY A 83 6.04 -9.30 2.64
CA GLY A 83 5.46 -10.37 1.86
C GLY A 83 4.00 -10.69 2.24
N LYS A 84 3.30 -9.78 2.92
CA LYS A 84 1.94 -9.99 3.43
C LYS A 84 0.92 -9.27 2.57
N VAL A 85 -0.17 -9.95 2.22
CA VAL A 85 -1.33 -9.34 1.56
C VAL A 85 -2.09 -8.52 2.59
N ALA A 86 -1.54 -7.36 2.93
CA ALA A 86 -2.06 -6.49 3.97
C ALA A 86 -1.80 -5.01 3.64
N ALA A 87 -2.67 -4.14 4.17
CA ALA A 87 -2.48 -2.70 4.11
C ALA A 87 -3.01 -2.01 5.38
N THR A 88 -2.37 -0.90 5.72
CA THR A 88 -2.79 0.00 6.81
C THR A 88 -3.25 1.32 6.22
N PHE A 89 -4.42 1.77 6.62
CA PHE A 89 -5.04 3.02 6.20
C PHE A 89 -5.01 4.01 7.37
N LEU A 90 -4.61 5.23 7.12
CA LEU A 90 -4.60 6.31 8.11
C LEU A 90 -5.34 7.53 7.56
N ASN A 91 -6.30 8.02 8.34
CA ASN A 91 -6.84 9.36 8.17
C ASN A 91 -6.00 10.33 9.01
N THR A 92 -5.21 11.17 8.35
CA THR A 92 -4.28 12.10 9.00
C THR A 92 -4.96 13.25 9.76
N GLU A 93 -6.23 13.55 9.46
CA GLU A 93 -7.00 14.59 10.13
C GLU A 93 -7.54 14.09 11.48
N THR A 94 -8.04 12.85 11.53
CA THR A 94 -8.65 12.29 12.74
C THR A 94 -7.71 11.39 13.54
N GLY A 95 -6.58 10.97 12.96
CA GLY A 95 -5.67 9.99 13.54
C GLY A 95 -6.20 8.55 13.53
N ARG A 96 -7.40 8.30 12.99
CA ARG A 96 -7.95 6.94 12.88
C ARG A 96 -7.11 6.12 11.92
N ALA A 97 -6.72 4.93 12.37
CA ALA A 97 -5.99 3.99 11.52
C ALA A 97 -6.46 2.56 11.72
N VAL A 98 -6.56 1.84 10.61
CA VAL A 98 -6.92 0.41 10.57
C VAL A 98 -5.94 -0.35 9.69
N ARG A 99 -5.59 -1.56 10.12
CA ARG A 99 -4.83 -2.52 9.32
C ARG A 99 -5.74 -3.66 8.91
N LEU A 100 -5.76 -3.96 7.61
CA LEU A 100 -6.47 -5.10 7.04
C LEU A 100 -5.44 -6.07 6.48
N ALA A 101 -5.56 -7.35 6.86
CA ALA A 101 -4.74 -8.43 6.31
C ALA A 101 -5.65 -9.50 5.72
N ALA A 102 -5.36 -9.96 4.53
CA ALA A 102 -6.13 -11.04 3.90
C ALA A 102 -5.98 -12.33 4.69
N LEU A 103 -7.09 -13.01 4.92
CA LEU A 103 -7.13 -14.31 5.57
C LEU A 103 -6.80 -15.42 4.56
N ASP A 104 -5.88 -16.32 4.91
CA ASP A 104 -5.60 -17.50 4.07
C ASP A 104 -6.82 -18.42 3.93
N SER A 105 -7.70 -18.46 4.93
CA SER A 105 -8.99 -19.17 4.88
C SER A 105 -9.91 -18.71 3.75
N SER A 106 -9.75 -17.47 3.24
CA SER A 106 -10.51 -16.97 2.10
C SER A 106 -10.27 -17.77 0.82
N ARG A 107 -9.10 -18.41 0.68
CA ARG A 107 -8.79 -19.31 -0.43
C ARG A 107 -9.57 -20.62 -0.34
N ALA A 108 -9.60 -21.22 0.85
CA ALA A 108 -10.39 -22.43 1.10
C ALA A 108 -11.90 -22.16 0.96
N LEU A 109 -12.36 -20.98 1.38
CA LEU A 109 -13.73 -20.52 1.15
C LEU A 109 -14.09 -20.52 -0.34
N ALA A 110 -13.20 -20.02 -1.18
CA ALA A 110 -13.40 -20.00 -2.64
C ALA A 110 -13.54 -21.42 -3.20
N ASP A 111 -12.67 -22.33 -2.77
CA ASP A 111 -12.68 -23.72 -3.23
C ASP A 111 -13.95 -24.48 -2.80
N SER A 112 -14.48 -24.20 -1.61
CA SER A 112 -15.71 -24.85 -1.11
C SER A 112 -16.99 -24.23 -1.70
N ARG A 113 -17.11 -22.88 -1.70
CA ARG A 113 -18.35 -22.17 -2.09
C ARG A 113 -18.58 -22.18 -3.61
N TYR A 114 -17.53 -22.25 -4.39
CA TYR A 114 -17.55 -22.15 -5.87
C TYR A 114 -16.92 -23.37 -6.54
N ALA A 115 -17.05 -24.55 -5.94
CA ALA A 115 -16.47 -25.81 -6.42
C ALA A 115 -16.85 -26.17 -7.87
N SER A 116 -18.01 -25.70 -8.36
CA SER A 116 -18.47 -25.93 -9.74
C SER A 116 -17.68 -25.15 -10.79
N ILE A 117 -16.98 -24.08 -10.41
CA ILE A 117 -16.14 -23.29 -11.31
C ILE A 117 -14.78 -23.99 -11.44
N GLN A 118 -14.41 -24.43 -12.64
CA GLN A 118 -13.16 -25.20 -12.89
C GLN A 118 -11.90 -24.36 -12.62
N SER A 119 -11.89 -23.12 -13.05
CA SER A 119 -10.74 -22.22 -12.90
C SER A 119 -10.57 -21.75 -11.46
N LYS A 120 -9.43 -22.07 -10.83
CA LYS A 120 -9.09 -21.59 -9.49
C LYS A 120 -9.11 -20.06 -9.39
N LYS A 121 -8.61 -19.38 -10.45
CA LYS A 121 -8.62 -17.91 -10.54
C LYS A 121 -10.05 -17.37 -10.50
N GLU A 122 -10.95 -17.95 -11.27
CA GLU A 122 -12.35 -17.51 -11.34
C GLU A 122 -13.10 -17.79 -10.03
N ARG A 123 -12.87 -18.97 -9.40
CA ARG A 123 -13.44 -19.26 -8.08
C ARG A 123 -13.05 -18.21 -7.05
N GLN A 124 -11.77 -17.86 -6.99
CA GLN A 124 -11.29 -16.84 -6.06
C GLN A 124 -11.88 -15.47 -6.36
N MET A 125 -11.98 -15.08 -7.62
CA MET A 125 -12.59 -13.80 -7.99
C MET A 125 -14.07 -13.74 -7.61
N ALA A 126 -14.84 -14.82 -7.85
CA ALA A 126 -16.24 -14.90 -7.46
C ALA A 126 -16.39 -14.81 -5.93
N ALA A 127 -15.63 -15.62 -5.19
CA ALA A 127 -15.67 -15.60 -3.73
C ALA A 127 -15.29 -14.23 -3.16
N TYR A 128 -14.23 -13.60 -3.64
CA TYR A 128 -13.76 -12.32 -3.13
C TYR A 128 -14.70 -11.15 -3.47
N ARG A 129 -15.54 -11.27 -4.50
CA ARG A 129 -16.59 -10.30 -4.81
C ARG A 129 -17.71 -10.34 -3.79
N GLU A 130 -18.13 -11.52 -3.34
CA GLU A 130 -19.37 -11.77 -2.60
C GLU A 130 -19.17 -12.04 -1.11
N ALA A 131 -18.00 -12.59 -0.72
CA ALA A 131 -17.74 -12.96 0.68
C ALA A 131 -17.86 -11.75 1.63
N ALA A 132 -18.30 -12.01 2.86
CA ALA A 132 -18.34 -11.01 3.91
C ALA A 132 -16.92 -10.53 4.26
N GLU A 133 -16.79 -9.30 4.72
CA GLU A 133 -15.49 -8.68 5.06
C GLU A 133 -14.72 -9.52 6.10
N ALA A 134 -15.41 -10.05 7.09
CA ALA A 134 -14.84 -10.91 8.13
C ALA A 134 -14.35 -12.28 7.61
N GLU A 135 -14.83 -12.72 6.43
CA GLU A 135 -14.35 -13.93 5.76
C GLU A 135 -13.09 -13.63 4.91
N LEU A 136 -12.88 -12.37 4.53
CA LEU A 136 -11.77 -11.94 3.69
C LEU A 136 -10.61 -11.39 4.50
N PHE A 137 -10.89 -10.64 5.58
CA PHE A 137 -9.89 -9.82 6.24
C PHE A 137 -9.89 -10.00 7.76
N LYS A 138 -8.69 -10.09 8.32
CA LYS A 138 -8.43 -9.71 9.71
C LYS A 138 -8.35 -8.19 9.74
N ILE A 139 -9.17 -7.54 10.56
CA ILE A 139 -9.24 -6.08 10.69
C ILE A 139 -8.81 -5.70 12.10
N GLU A 140 -7.84 -4.81 12.21
CA GLU A 140 -7.26 -4.37 13.47
C GLU A 140 -7.22 -2.84 13.51
N THR A 141 -7.73 -2.23 14.58
CA THR A 141 -7.46 -0.82 14.86
C THR A 141 -6.02 -0.71 15.33
N VAL A 142 -5.25 0.17 14.71
CA VAL A 142 -3.82 0.32 14.99
C VAL A 142 -3.46 1.78 15.25
N LYS A 143 -2.34 2.01 15.92
CA LYS A 143 -1.75 3.34 16.07
C LYS A 143 -0.54 3.43 15.14
N VAL A 144 -0.57 4.41 14.25
CA VAL A 144 0.55 4.69 13.33
C VAL A 144 1.28 5.94 13.81
N VAL A 145 2.60 5.82 14.01
CA VAL A 145 3.46 6.98 14.28
C VAL A 145 3.94 7.52 12.94
N LEU A 146 3.34 8.61 12.49
CA LEU A 146 3.72 9.29 11.26
C LEU A 146 4.75 10.38 11.59
N ARG A 147 6.00 10.21 11.09
CA ARG A 147 7.00 11.27 11.21
C ARG A 147 6.58 12.46 10.34
N GLU A 148 6.90 13.66 10.78
CA GLU A 148 6.59 14.87 10.02
C GLU A 148 7.21 14.85 8.62
N THR A 149 8.43 14.32 8.51
CA THR A 149 9.15 14.11 7.26
C THR A 149 8.52 13.04 6.33
N ASP A 150 7.54 12.26 6.80
CA ASP A 150 6.82 11.24 6.01
C ASP A 150 5.46 11.71 5.49
N THR A 151 5.04 12.92 5.85
CA THR A 151 3.79 13.51 5.37
C THR A 151 3.87 13.87 3.87
N PRO A 152 2.74 13.85 3.14
CA PRO A 152 2.68 14.39 1.79
C PRO A 152 3.15 15.86 1.74
N GLY A 153 3.91 16.23 0.71
CA GLY A 153 4.40 17.60 0.56
C GLY A 153 5.81 17.67 -0.05
N ARG A 154 6.39 18.88 -0.02
CA ARG A 154 7.78 19.10 -0.45
C ARG A 154 8.74 18.47 0.55
N PRO A 155 9.97 18.08 0.13
CA PRO A 155 11.01 17.67 1.07
C PRO A 155 11.21 18.75 2.14
N ARG A 156 11.29 18.34 3.39
CA ARG A 156 11.51 19.26 4.54
C ARG A 156 12.98 19.46 4.84
N THR A 157 13.77 18.41 4.61
CA THR A 157 15.22 18.44 4.79
C THR A 157 15.90 17.81 3.60
N ARG A 158 17.11 18.30 3.29
CA ARG A 158 18.00 17.71 2.29
C ARG A 158 19.43 17.92 2.74
N LEU A 159 20.16 16.83 2.85
CA LEU A 159 21.60 16.82 3.16
C LEU A 159 22.35 16.09 2.05
N THR A 160 23.65 16.33 1.94
CA THR A 160 24.53 15.60 1.04
C THR A 160 25.24 14.50 1.83
N CYS A 161 25.31 13.29 1.29
CA CYS A 161 26.10 12.22 1.87
C CYS A 161 27.58 12.55 1.74
N ASP A 162 28.33 12.53 2.85
CA ASP A 162 29.75 12.88 2.85
C ASP A 162 30.64 11.84 2.13
N LYS A 163 30.11 10.62 1.88
CA LYS A 163 30.85 9.54 1.21
C LYS A 163 30.60 9.50 -0.32
N CYS A 164 29.34 9.46 -0.77
CA CYS A 164 29.02 9.34 -2.21
C CYS A 164 28.61 10.67 -2.85
N LEU A 165 28.47 11.74 -2.08
CA LEU A 165 28.07 13.08 -2.49
C LEU A 165 26.65 13.19 -3.07
N GLU A 166 25.83 12.16 -2.92
CA GLU A 166 24.42 12.18 -3.35
C GLU A 166 23.53 12.86 -2.30
N GLY A 167 22.48 13.52 -2.79
CA GLY A 167 21.51 14.20 -1.92
C GLY A 167 20.55 13.23 -1.24
N VAL A 168 20.39 13.36 0.07
CA VAL A 168 19.48 12.57 0.91
C VAL A 168 18.37 13.46 1.45
N ASN A 169 17.11 13.07 1.27
CA ASN A 169 15.96 13.86 1.70
C ASN A 169 15.34 13.29 2.98
N ASP A 170 14.73 14.20 3.77
CA ASP A 170 13.73 13.90 4.79
C ASP A 170 14.19 12.95 5.90
N GLY A 171 15.41 13.16 6.39
CA GLY A 171 15.92 12.44 7.57
C GLY A 171 16.19 10.94 7.28
N ARG A 172 16.58 10.60 6.03
CA ARG A 172 17.05 9.26 5.65
C ARG A 172 18.57 9.12 5.75
N GLU A 173 19.24 10.19 6.13
CA GLU A 173 20.65 10.15 6.47
C GLU A 173 20.87 9.46 7.82
N VAL A 174 22.03 8.86 7.96
CA VAL A 174 22.54 8.28 9.21
C VAL A 174 23.74 9.12 9.65
N ARG A 175 23.83 9.43 10.93
CA ARG A 175 25.02 10.09 11.46
C ARG A 175 26.06 9.04 11.83
N GLY A 176 27.22 9.14 11.21
CA GLY A 176 28.36 8.28 11.49
C GLY A 176 29.07 8.63 12.80
N GLU A 177 30.01 7.80 13.23
CA GLU A 177 30.74 7.96 14.52
C GLU A 177 31.63 9.22 14.52
N GLY A 178 32.14 9.64 13.36
CA GLY A 178 32.91 10.86 13.16
C GLY A 178 32.04 12.12 13.01
N GLY A 179 30.71 11.99 13.05
CA GLY A 179 29.77 13.08 12.91
C GLY A 179 29.35 13.40 11.47
N GLU A 180 29.86 12.66 10.48
CA GLU A 180 29.51 12.75 9.06
C GLU A 180 28.07 12.30 8.82
N PHE A 181 27.45 12.81 7.75
CA PHE A 181 26.12 12.39 7.27
C PHE A 181 26.26 11.39 6.13
N LEU A 182 25.77 10.18 6.32
CA LEU A 182 25.85 9.10 5.34
C LEU A 182 24.45 8.70 4.85
N CYS A 183 24.32 8.34 3.57
CA CYS A 183 23.10 7.69 3.08
C CYS A 183 23.04 6.21 3.48
N LEU A 184 21.84 5.63 3.51
CA LEU A 184 21.65 4.22 3.87
C LEU A 184 22.49 3.25 3.02
N PRO A 185 22.61 3.40 1.70
CA PRO A 185 23.52 2.55 0.91
C PRO A 185 24.99 2.63 1.33
N CYS A 186 25.45 3.81 1.72
CA CYS A 186 26.85 3.96 2.18
C CYS A 186 27.13 3.33 3.55
N VAL A 187 26.08 3.15 4.38
CA VAL A 187 26.17 2.50 5.70
C VAL A 187 25.95 0.98 5.59
N ASN A 188 24.87 0.58 4.90
CA ASN A 188 24.38 -0.81 4.92
C ASN A 188 24.75 -1.62 3.67
N GLY A 189 25.37 -0.99 2.65
CA GLY A 189 25.49 -1.54 1.31
C GLY A 189 24.31 -1.21 0.41
N ALA A 190 24.55 -1.10 -0.89
CA ALA A 190 23.52 -0.91 -1.90
C ALA A 190 22.93 -2.26 -2.33
N TYR A 191 21.71 -2.23 -2.92
CA TYR A 191 21.10 -3.41 -3.54
C TYR A 191 21.70 -3.75 -4.92
N TYR A 192 22.66 -2.98 -5.40
CA TYR A 192 23.35 -3.12 -6.67
C TYR A 192 24.87 -3.06 -6.46
N GLU A 193 25.62 -3.64 -7.38
CA GLU A 193 27.06 -3.47 -7.50
C GLU A 193 27.35 -2.47 -8.62
N THR A 194 28.36 -1.62 -8.45
CA THR A 194 28.81 -0.71 -9.51
C THR A 194 30.03 -1.32 -10.17
N ASP A 195 29.95 -1.64 -11.45
CA ASP A 195 31.13 -1.77 -12.30
C ASP A 195 31.81 -0.40 -12.40
N ALA A 196 33.14 -0.38 -12.67
CA ALA A 196 33.90 0.85 -12.72
C ALA A 196 33.19 1.94 -13.52
N ILE A 197 33.21 3.18 -13.00
CA ILE A 197 32.59 4.35 -13.60
C ILE A 197 33.02 4.47 -15.09
N LEU A 198 32.01 4.44 -15.99
CA LEU A 198 32.19 4.75 -17.41
C LEU A 198 32.56 6.21 -17.61
#